data_7b4bffe77a8c37834f85e9c887372592
#
_entry.id   7b4bffe77a8c37834f85e9c887372592
#
_cell.length_a   1.000
_cell.length_b   1.000
_cell.length_c   1.000
_cell.angle_alpha   90.00
_cell.angle_beta   90.00
_cell.angle_gamma   90.00
#
_symmetry.space_group_name_H-M   'P 1'
#
loop_
_entity.id
_entity.type
_entity.pdbx_description
1 polymer ?
#
loop_
_entity_poly.entity_id
_entity_poly.type
_entity_poly.pdbx_seq_one_letter_code
_entity_poly.pdbx_strand_id
1 'polypeptide(L)'
;MKKQFKAESKKLLDLMIHSIYTNKEIFLRELISNASDAIDKLYYLSLTDKKLKVKKEDLKINLAFDKENRTITITDNGIGMNKAELEKNLGTIAESGSLLFKTENEHKKDIDVIGQFGVGFYSAFMVSNEVEVISKKYDEDKFHLWKSSGTSGYSIDDIDTDGDFSTKIVLYLKDDTDEENYSEYLEQYKLQTIVKKYSNYITYPIVMNVTKSVLKEGSKDEYEDKTTEETLNSMIPIWKKNRKDVSDEDYNNFYKDSYHDYDDPSLIITSSVEGRCSYKSLMFIPSHTSYDMYTKEFKKGLSLYSNGVLIMDKCEDLLPDYFSFVKGLVDSEDISLNISREILQQNHQVELIAKSIETKIKKELETMLRDDREKYDNFFKNFGMQLKFGIYNDYGMHKDVLKDLIMFYSSTEKKLVTLSEYVSRMKDGQDKIFYACGESVDKIDLLPQVENVKDKGYEVLYLTEYVDEFAIQMLMDYEGKKFANVSSEALDLDTEDEKKELEEKNSSNKEMFDEMTSLLDNEIKEVRFTNKLKNHPVCLTSKGNVSIEMEKVMNSMPTGEKVNAEKVLEINENHPIVSKLEDLYKNNKEEFDNYTRILYQQARLIEGLPVDNPTELTNLICNVISK
;
A
#
# COMPACT_ATOMS: atom_id res chain seq x y z
N MET A 1 7.36 -38.27 37.03
CA MET A 1 5.99 -38.34 36.47
C MET A 1 5.64 -37.00 35.82
N LYS A 2 5.39 -36.96 34.52
CA LYS A 2 4.82 -35.76 33.86
C LYS A 2 3.36 -35.66 34.29
N LYS A 3 2.94 -34.50 34.80
CA LYS A 3 1.53 -34.19 35.10
C LYS A 3 0.89 -33.45 33.92
N GLN A 4 -0.33 -33.81 33.58
CA GLN A 4 -1.12 -33.05 32.57
C GLN A 4 -1.68 -31.79 33.20
N PHE A 5 -1.76 -30.72 32.41
CA PHE A 5 -2.48 -29.49 32.79
C PHE A 5 -3.98 -29.81 32.93
N LYS A 6 -4.62 -29.21 33.93
CA LYS A 6 -6.08 -29.24 34.08
C LYS A 6 -6.67 -27.95 33.50
N ALA A 7 -7.68 -28.04 32.67
CA ALA A 7 -8.37 -26.90 32.10
C ALA A 7 -9.65 -26.59 32.86
N GLU A 8 -9.91 -25.32 33.17
CA GLU A 8 -11.20 -24.83 33.62
C GLU A 8 -12.05 -24.45 32.40
N SER A 9 -12.88 -25.36 31.91
CA SER A 9 -13.66 -25.20 30.66
C SER A 9 -14.48 -23.91 30.63
N LYS A 10 -15.06 -23.50 31.77
CA LYS A 10 -15.84 -22.28 31.90
C LYS A 10 -15.03 -21.02 31.61
N LYS A 11 -13.81 -20.91 32.18
CA LYS A 11 -12.91 -19.78 31.95
C LYS A 11 -12.35 -19.77 30.52
N LEU A 12 -12.07 -20.96 29.95
CA LEU A 12 -11.63 -21.07 28.57
C LEU A 12 -12.72 -20.57 27.60
N LEU A 13 -13.97 -20.97 27.82
CA LEU A 13 -15.09 -20.53 27.00
C LEU A 13 -15.29 -19.01 27.11
N ASP A 14 -15.20 -18.46 28.33
CA ASP A 14 -15.29 -17.02 28.57
C ASP A 14 -14.19 -16.23 27.83
N LEU A 15 -12.95 -16.71 27.90
CA LEU A 15 -11.83 -16.14 27.14
C LEU A 15 -12.06 -16.23 25.62
N MET A 16 -12.64 -17.33 25.14
CA MET A 16 -12.96 -17.49 23.73
C MET A 16 -14.02 -16.51 23.24
N ILE A 17 -15.06 -16.30 24.06
CA ILE A 17 -16.17 -15.40 23.71
C ILE A 17 -15.72 -13.93 23.73
N HIS A 18 -14.85 -13.55 24.69
CA HIS A 18 -14.54 -12.13 24.94
C HIS A 18 -13.16 -11.68 24.50
N SER A 19 -12.24 -12.58 24.12
CA SER A 19 -10.84 -12.22 23.88
C SER A 19 -10.26 -12.71 22.56
N ILE A 20 -10.89 -13.66 21.86
CA ILE A 20 -10.35 -14.21 20.61
C ILE A 20 -10.68 -13.31 19.43
N TYR A 21 -11.87 -12.75 19.39
CA TYR A 21 -12.33 -11.92 18.28
C TYR A 21 -12.43 -10.46 18.69
N THR A 22 -11.89 -9.58 17.86
CA THR A 22 -11.97 -8.12 18.06
C THR A 22 -13.24 -7.52 17.45
N ASN A 23 -13.74 -8.12 16.36
CA ASN A 23 -14.95 -7.67 15.67
C ASN A 23 -16.10 -8.65 15.86
N LYS A 24 -17.22 -8.16 16.41
CA LYS A 24 -18.41 -8.98 16.66
C LYS A 24 -19.09 -9.47 15.38
N GLU A 25 -19.02 -8.76 14.27
CA GLU A 25 -19.60 -9.17 12.97
C GLU A 25 -19.15 -10.57 12.52
N ILE A 26 -18.01 -11.03 13.03
CA ILE A 26 -17.41 -12.32 12.71
C ILE A 26 -18.31 -13.51 13.10
N PHE A 27 -19.22 -13.33 14.07
CA PHE A 27 -20.15 -14.41 14.41
C PHE A 27 -20.89 -14.97 13.17
N LEU A 28 -21.36 -14.08 12.31
CA LEU A 28 -22.10 -14.49 11.12
C LEU A 28 -21.21 -15.18 10.09
N ARG A 29 -19.99 -14.69 9.91
CA ARG A 29 -18.96 -15.33 9.07
C ARG A 29 -18.69 -16.77 9.50
N GLU A 30 -18.44 -16.98 10.78
CA GLU A 30 -18.11 -18.30 11.32
C GLU A 30 -19.28 -19.28 11.20
N LEU A 31 -20.51 -18.85 11.47
CA LEU A 31 -21.69 -19.71 11.34
C LEU A 31 -22.01 -20.06 9.89
N ILE A 32 -21.88 -19.10 8.97
CA ILE A 32 -22.04 -19.35 7.53
C ILE A 32 -20.93 -20.30 7.02
N SER A 33 -19.69 -20.14 7.49
CA SER A 33 -18.59 -21.02 7.13
C SER A 33 -18.84 -22.47 7.60
N ASN A 34 -19.38 -22.64 8.82
CA ASN A 34 -19.75 -23.96 9.33
C ASN A 34 -20.89 -24.60 8.53
N ALA A 35 -21.88 -23.79 8.10
CA ALA A 35 -22.97 -24.25 7.24
C ALA A 35 -22.43 -24.68 5.87
N SER A 36 -21.51 -23.92 5.27
CA SER A 36 -20.83 -24.28 4.02
C SER A 36 -20.09 -25.62 4.16
N ASP A 37 -19.29 -25.79 5.23
CA ASP A 37 -18.57 -27.04 5.49
C ASP A 37 -19.52 -28.25 5.66
N ALA A 38 -20.68 -28.05 6.28
CA ALA A 38 -21.69 -29.10 6.42
C ALA A 38 -22.27 -29.52 5.05
N ILE A 39 -22.48 -28.55 4.17
CA ILE A 39 -22.96 -28.81 2.81
C ILE A 39 -21.85 -29.49 1.98
N ASP A 40 -20.61 -29.05 2.07
CA ASP A 40 -19.47 -29.68 1.36
C ASP A 40 -19.32 -31.15 1.73
N LYS A 41 -19.46 -31.49 3.02
CA LYS A 41 -19.42 -32.87 3.51
C LYS A 41 -20.53 -33.72 2.88
N LEU A 42 -21.77 -33.21 2.85
CA LEU A 42 -22.89 -33.92 2.24
C LEU A 42 -22.69 -34.10 0.73
N TYR A 43 -22.30 -33.03 0.05
CA TYR A 43 -22.05 -33.08 -1.39
C TYR A 43 -20.94 -34.08 -1.73
N TYR A 44 -19.84 -34.07 -0.97
CA TYR A 44 -18.76 -35.04 -1.12
C TYR A 44 -19.23 -36.48 -0.93
N LEU A 45 -20.02 -36.77 0.11
CA LEU A 45 -20.60 -38.09 0.33
C LEU A 45 -21.50 -38.51 -0.82
N SER A 46 -22.27 -37.58 -1.39
CA SER A 46 -23.13 -37.87 -2.54
C SER A 46 -22.37 -38.28 -3.82
N LEU A 47 -21.13 -37.84 -3.99
CA LEU A 47 -20.25 -38.24 -5.10
C LEU A 47 -19.74 -39.67 -4.94
N THR A 48 -19.69 -40.18 -3.72
CA THR A 48 -19.19 -41.53 -3.39
C THR A 48 -20.29 -42.53 -3.14
N ASP A 49 -21.42 -42.11 -2.58
CA ASP A 49 -22.60 -42.97 -2.34
C ASP A 49 -23.73 -42.64 -3.33
N LYS A 50 -23.90 -43.53 -4.32
CA LYS A 50 -24.95 -43.42 -5.37
C LYS A 50 -26.40 -43.47 -4.82
N LYS A 51 -26.60 -43.80 -3.54
CA LYS A 51 -27.93 -43.79 -2.90
C LYS A 51 -28.35 -42.38 -2.50
N LEU A 52 -27.38 -41.49 -2.27
CA LEU A 52 -27.62 -40.10 -1.96
C LEU A 52 -27.88 -39.32 -3.26
N LYS A 53 -29.14 -38.93 -3.46
CA LYS A 53 -29.56 -38.12 -4.62
C LYS A 53 -29.53 -36.63 -4.25
N VAL A 54 -28.35 -36.09 -4.03
CA VAL A 54 -28.16 -34.66 -3.75
C VAL A 54 -27.86 -33.94 -5.07
N LYS A 55 -28.60 -32.90 -5.37
CA LYS A 55 -28.30 -32.00 -6.49
C LYS A 55 -27.64 -30.74 -5.93
N LYS A 56 -26.56 -30.31 -6.56
CA LYS A 56 -25.82 -29.11 -6.13
C LYS A 56 -26.70 -27.85 -6.12
N GLU A 57 -27.68 -27.79 -7.01
CA GLU A 57 -28.64 -26.68 -7.18
C GLU A 57 -29.61 -26.54 -5.99
N ASP A 58 -29.85 -27.64 -5.25
CA ASP A 58 -30.76 -27.65 -4.10
C ASP A 58 -30.05 -27.25 -2.78
N LEU A 59 -28.71 -27.18 -2.82
CA LEU A 59 -27.88 -26.88 -1.65
C LEU A 59 -27.82 -25.38 -1.41
N LYS A 60 -28.23 -24.93 -0.22
CA LYS A 60 -28.26 -23.50 0.15
C LYS A 60 -28.14 -23.25 1.64
N ILE A 61 -27.75 -22.04 1.99
CA ILE A 61 -27.77 -21.50 3.35
C ILE A 61 -28.87 -20.45 3.40
N ASN A 62 -29.79 -20.58 4.36
CA ASN A 62 -30.87 -19.60 4.53
C ASN A 62 -30.61 -18.77 5.78
N LEU A 63 -30.67 -17.45 5.63
CA LEU A 63 -30.54 -16.46 6.71
C LEU A 63 -31.88 -15.76 6.92
N ALA A 64 -32.31 -15.68 8.18
CA ALA A 64 -33.53 -14.96 8.56
C ALA A 64 -33.31 -14.22 9.87
N PHE A 65 -34.12 -13.20 10.11
CA PHE A 65 -34.15 -12.47 11.37
C PHE A 65 -35.58 -12.16 11.77
N ASP A 66 -35.79 -12.03 13.07
CA ASP A 66 -37.08 -11.65 13.65
C ASP A 66 -36.85 -10.54 14.70
N LYS A 67 -37.41 -9.36 14.42
CA LYS A 67 -37.27 -8.17 15.29
C LYS A 67 -38.04 -8.31 16.59
N GLU A 68 -39.21 -8.96 16.56
CA GLU A 68 -40.09 -9.09 17.74
C GLU A 68 -39.48 -10.04 18.76
N ASN A 69 -38.98 -11.18 18.29
CA ASN A 69 -38.36 -12.18 19.15
C ASN A 69 -36.83 -11.94 19.32
N ARG A 70 -36.27 -10.92 18.71
CA ARG A 70 -34.84 -10.58 18.71
C ARG A 70 -33.95 -11.76 18.31
N THR A 71 -34.32 -12.47 17.24
CA THR A 71 -33.58 -13.66 16.80
C THR A 71 -32.98 -13.51 15.42
N ILE A 72 -31.83 -14.17 15.24
CA ILE A 72 -31.22 -14.45 13.91
C ILE A 72 -31.22 -15.97 13.74
N THR A 73 -31.64 -16.42 12.59
CA THR A 73 -31.70 -17.84 12.23
C THR A 73 -30.85 -18.13 11.02
N ILE A 74 -29.97 -19.13 11.14
CA ILE A 74 -29.17 -19.66 10.04
C ILE A 74 -29.57 -21.13 9.85
N THR A 75 -29.93 -21.51 8.63
CA THR A 75 -30.29 -22.88 8.28
C THR A 75 -29.46 -23.38 7.10
N ASP A 76 -29.02 -24.63 7.14
CA ASP A 76 -28.41 -25.33 6.03
C ASP A 76 -29.08 -26.67 5.74
N ASN A 77 -28.92 -27.15 4.55
CA ASN A 77 -29.33 -28.49 4.13
C ASN A 77 -28.12 -29.41 3.87
N GLY A 78 -27.09 -29.27 4.72
CA GLY A 78 -25.88 -30.07 4.69
C GLY A 78 -26.02 -31.45 5.34
N ILE A 79 -24.91 -31.98 5.85
CA ILE A 79 -24.87 -33.36 6.41
C ILE A 79 -25.69 -33.53 7.70
N GLY A 80 -25.91 -32.45 8.46
CA GLY A 80 -26.56 -32.49 9.78
C GLY A 80 -25.73 -33.21 10.84
N MET A 81 -26.31 -33.33 12.05
CA MET A 81 -25.69 -33.96 13.20
C MET A 81 -26.69 -34.79 13.96
N ASN A 82 -26.31 -35.98 14.43
CA ASN A 82 -27.03 -36.74 15.40
C ASN A 82 -26.67 -36.32 16.85
N LYS A 83 -27.30 -36.91 17.85
CA LYS A 83 -27.14 -36.56 19.27
C LYS A 83 -25.67 -36.66 19.73
N ALA A 84 -24.96 -37.72 19.34
CA ALA A 84 -23.57 -37.92 19.72
C ALA A 84 -22.62 -36.92 19.02
N GLU A 85 -22.94 -36.57 17.78
CA GLU A 85 -22.19 -35.57 17.03
C GLU A 85 -22.45 -34.15 17.56
N LEU A 86 -23.65 -33.81 17.97
CA LEU A 86 -23.97 -32.55 18.67
C LEU A 86 -23.18 -32.42 19.97
N GLU A 87 -23.17 -33.49 20.79
CA GLU A 87 -22.37 -33.52 22.03
C GLU A 87 -20.87 -33.37 21.74
N LYS A 88 -20.38 -34.06 20.74
CA LYS A 88 -18.97 -34.02 20.37
C LYS A 88 -18.56 -32.68 19.80
N ASN A 89 -19.27 -32.17 18.79
CA ASN A 89 -18.85 -31.01 17.99
C ASN A 89 -19.20 -29.67 18.69
N LEU A 90 -20.25 -29.60 19.50
CA LEU A 90 -20.69 -28.39 20.19
C LEU A 90 -20.43 -28.42 21.69
N GLY A 91 -20.28 -29.61 22.27
CA GLY A 91 -20.00 -29.79 23.70
C GLY A 91 -18.53 -29.90 24.04
N THR A 92 -17.64 -30.11 23.06
CA THR A 92 -16.18 -30.19 23.25
C THR A 92 -15.51 -28.98 22.63
N ILE A 93 -14.87 -28.17 23.48
CA ILE A 93 -14.15 -26.95 23.03
C ILE A 93 -12.90 -27.34 22.22
N ALA A 94 -12.70 -26.66 21.09
CA ALA A 94 -11.56 -26.84 20.17
C ALA A 94 -11.53 -28.23 19.50
N GLU A 95 -12.66 -28.89 19.33
CA GLU A 95 -12.80 -30.08 18.48
C GLU A 95 -13.48 -29.70 17.15
N SER A 96 -12.79 -29.91 16.04
CA SER A 96 -13.31 -29.61 14.71
C SER A 96 -13.71 -30.89 13.98
N GLY A 97 -15.02 -31.10 13.82
CA GLY A 97 -15.55 -32.20 12.98
C GLY A 97 -15.21 -32.02 11.50
N SER A 98 -14.91 -30.79 11.06
CA SER A 98 -14.49 -30.51 9.69
C SER A 98 -13.04 -30.90 9.46
N LEU A 99 -12.15 -30.62 10.41
CA LEU A 99 -10.75 -31.04 10.35
C LEU A 99 -10.62 -32.57 10.40
N LEU A 100 -11.39 -33.25 11.26
CA LEU A 100 -11.41 -34.70 11.33
C LEU A 100 -11.85 -35.32 9.99
N PHE A 101 -12.90 -34.79 9.38
CA PHE A 101 -13.39 -35.24 8.08
C PHE A 101 -12.33 -35.06 6.97
N LYS A 102 -11.61 -33.94 6.97
CA LYS A 102 -10.49 -33.70 6.05
C LYS A 102 -9.37 -34.73 6.25
N THR A 103 -8.95 -34.95 7.48
CA THR A 103 -7.86 -35.88 7.81
C THR A 103 -8.20 -37.33 7.44
N GLU A 104 -9.42 -37.76 7.67
CA GLU A 104 -9.89 -39.10 7.28
C GLU A 104 -9.97 -39.30 5.75
N ASN A 105 -10.04 -38.22 4.97
CA ASN A 105 -10.13 -38.23 3.52
C ASN A 105 -8.93 -37.60 2.80
N GLU A 106 -7.78 -37.44 3.48
CA GLU A 106 -6.54 -36.81 2.95
C GLU A 106 -6.01 -37.32 1.60
N HIS A 107 -6.39 -38.53 1.20
CA HIS A 107 -5.97 -39.12 -0.07
C HIS A 107 -6.74 -38.59 -1.30
N LYS A 108 -7.70 -37.68 -1.12
CA LYS A 108 -8.53 -37.12 -2.18
C LYS A 108 -8.51 -35.59 -2.13
N LYS A 109 -7.88 -35.00 -3.13
CA LYS A 109 -7.45 -33.60 -3.21
C LYS A 109 -8.53 -32.50 -3.24
N ASP A 110 -9.83 -32.80 -3.14
CA ASP A 110 -10.89 -31.86 -3.49
C ASP A 110 -11.81 -31.46 -2.30
N ILE A 111 -11.35 -31.56 -1.04
CA ILE A 111 -12.16 -31.17 0.11
C ILE A 111 -11.59 -29.89 0.72
N ASP A 112 -12.22 -28.77 0.39
CA ASP A 112 -11.91 -27.46 0.99
C ASP A 112 -12.76 -27.28 2.25
N VAL A 113 -12.14 -27.38 3.41
CA VAL A 113 -12.78 -27.16 4.71
C VAL A 113 -12.35 -25.82 5.27
N ILE A 114 -13.34 -24.97 5.58
CA ILE A 114 -13.10 -23.63 6.14
C ILE A 114 -12.87 -23.72 7.65
N GLY A 115 -13.70 -24.47 8.39
CA GLY A 115 -13.71 -24.56 9.87
C GLY A 115 -12.70 -25.54 10.44
N GLN A 116 -11.45 -25.10 10.71
CA GLN A 116 -10.37 -25.98 11.16
C GLN A 116 -10.15 -26.03 12.67
N PHE A 117 -10.54 -25.00 13.43
CA PHE A 117 -10.15 -24.82 14.83
C PHE A 117 -11.18 -25.29 15.87
N GLY A 118 -12.44 -25.56 15.48
CA GLY A 118 -13.50 -25.97 16.40
C GLY A 118 -13.92 -24.92 17.45
N VAL A 119 -13.68 -23.66 17.17
CA VAL A 119 -14.00 -22.54 18.08
C VAL A 119 -14.95 -21.52 17.46
N GLY A 120 -15.08 -21.49 16.14
CA GLY A 120 -15.88 -20.50 15.42
C GLY A 120 -17.33 -20.45 15.85
N PHE A 121 -17.94 -21.61 16.18
CA PHE A 121 -19.31 -21.68 16.66
C PHE A 121 -19.56 -20.82 17.91
N TYR A 122 -18.60 -20.76 18.84
CA TYR A 122 -18.78 -20.02 20.11
C TYR A 122 -18.78 -18.51 19.92
N SER A 123 -18.42 -17.99 18.75
CA SER A 123 -18.58 -16.58 18.39
C SER A 123 -20.06 -16.13 18.45
N ALA A 124 -20.99 -17.06 18.29
CA ALA A 124 -22.42 -16.82 18.46
C ALA A 124 -22.76 -16.16 19.82
N PHE A 125 -22.06 -16.54 20.91
CA PHE A 125 -22.27 -15.97 22.24
C PHE A 125 -21.70 -14.56 22.42
N MET A 126 -20.98 -14.03 21.45
CA MET A 126 -20.58 -12.61 21.46
C MET A 126 -21.80 -11.70 21.33
N VAL A 127 -22.81 -12.13 20.57
CA VAL A 127 -24.01 -11.34 20.25
C VAL A 127 -25.30 -11.88 20.84
N SER A 128 -25.31 -13.12 21.34
CA SER A 128 -26.51 -13.77 21.86
C SER A 128 -26.40 -14.16 23.33
N ASN A 129 -27.55 -14.15 24.05
CA ASN A 129 -27.70 -14.66 25.41
C ASN A 129 -27.94 -16.17 25.41
N GLU A 130 -28.55 -16.68 24.36
CA GLU A 130 -28.90 -18.09 24.21
C GLU A 130 -28.75 -18.50 22.74
N VAL A 131 -28.33 -19.74 22.52
CA VAL A 131 -28.17 -20.36 21.20
C VAL A 131 -28.89 -21.70 21.23
N GLU A 132 -29.77 -21.92 20.26
CA GLU A 132 -30.38 -23.20 19.96
C GLU A 132 -29.85 -23.76 18.63
N VAL A 133 -29.51 -25.05 18.64
CA VAL A 133 -29.13 -25.79 17.43
C VAL A 133 -30.02 -26.98 17.26
N ILE A 134 -30.88 -26.95 16.25
CA ILE A 134 -31.76 -28.05 15.89
C ILE A 134 -31.12 -28.76 14.71
N SER A 135 -30.78 -30.05 14.86
CA SER A 135 -30.13 -30.79 13.80
C SER A 135 -30.63 -32.23 13.70
N LYS A 136 -30.58 -32.72 12.46
CA LYS A 136 -30.86 -34.09 12.09
C LYS A 136 -29.79 -34.56 11.09
N LYS A 137 -29.18 -35.71 11.34
CA LYS A 137 -28.23 -36.29 10.41
C LYS A 137 -28.92 -36.74 9.11
N TYR A 138 -28.26 -36.65 7.98
CA TYR A 138 -28.80 -36.94 6.64
C TYR A 138 -29.43 -38.34 6.48
N ASP A 139 -28.99 -39.31 7.28
CA ASP A 139 -29.43 -40.71 7.27
C ASP A 139 -30.34 -41.08 8.47
N GLU A 140 -30.76 -40.09 9.26
CA GLU A 140 -31.65 -40.26 10.41
C GLU A 140 -32.97 -39.46 10.26
N ASP A 141 -34.03 -39.90 10.92
CA ASP A 141 -35.36 -39.24 10.86
C ASP A 141 -35.61 -38.30 12.05
N LYS A 142 -34.84 -38.42 13.14
CA LYS A 142 -35.05 -37.67 14.38
C LYS A 142 -34.24 -36.38 14.44
N PHE A 143 -34.92 -35.30 14.82
CA PHE A 143 -34.27 -34.06 15.20
C PHE A 143 -33.85 -34.05 16.66
N HIS A 144 -32.73 -33.39 16.94
CA HIS A 144 -32.21 -33.13 18.27
C HIS A 144 -32.04 -31.64 18.47
N LEU A 145 -32.40 -31.13 19.65
CA LEU A 145 -32.23 -29.75 20.08
C LEU A 145 -31.06 -29.68 21.06
N TRP A 146 -29.99 -29.03 20.65
CA TRP A 146 -28.92 -28.57 21.55
C TRP A 146 -29.21 -27.14 21.94
N LYS A 147 -29.12 -26.82 23.23
CA LYS A 147 -29.43 -25.49 23.77
C LYS A 147 -28.42 -25.08 24.83
N SER A 148 -27.92 -23.83 24.75
CA SER A 148 -26.96 -23.28 25.70
C SER A 148 -27.09 -21.76 25.84
N SER A 149 -26.83 -21.29 27.06
CA SER A 149 -26.62 -19.86 27.37
C SER A 149 -25.13 -19.52 27.59
N GLY A 150 -24.22 -20.23 26.94
CA GLY A 150 -22.77 -20.01 27.00
C GLY A 150 -22.11 -20.76 28.17
N THR A 151 -21.50 -20.02 29.09
CA THR A 151 -20.68 -20.60 30.18
C THR A 151 -21.44 -21.46 31.21
N SER A 152 -22.77 -21.53 31.14
CA SER A 152 -23.63 -22.29 32.05
C SER A 152 -23.76 -23.79 31.72
N GLY A 153 -23.23 -24.20 30.56
CA GLY A 153 -23.36 -25.55 30.02
C GLY A 153 -24.44 -25.64 28.94
N TYR A 154 -24.82 -26.85 28.55
CA TYR A 154 -25.81 -27.11 27.52
C TYR A 154 -26.74 -28.28 27.87
N SER A 155 -27.88 -28.35 27.19
CA SER A 155 -28.76 -29.53 27.17
C SER A 155 -28.90 -30.08 25.75
N ILE A 156 -29.22 -31.37 25.63
CA ILE A 156 -29.57 -32.00 24.36
C ILE A 156 -30.85 -32.84 24.57
N ASP A 157 -31.90 -32.48 23.86
CA ASP A 157 -33.20 -33.11 23.92
C ASP A 157 -33.61 -33.63 22.54
N ASP A 158 -34.36 -34.72 22.52
CA ASP A 158 -35.01 -35.22 21.31
C ASP A 158 -36.28 -34.40 21.07
N ILE A 159 -36.49 -33.90 19.87
CA ILE A 159 -37.67 -33.09 19.54
C ILE A 159 -38.39 -33.66 18.32
N ASP A 160 -39.69 -33.47 18.32
CA ASP A 160 -40.57 -33.79 17.20
C ASP A 160 -40.87 -32.49 16.46
N THR A 161 -40.17 -32.29 15.34
CA THR A 161 -40.33 -31.11 14.48
C THR A 161 -40.17 -31.52 13.04
N ASP A 162 -40.88 -30.81 12.16
CA ASP A 162 -40.76 -30.97 10.72
C ASP A 162 -39.99 -29.76 10.14
N GLY A 163 -39.24 -30.00 9.07
CA GLY A 163 -38.55 -28.92 8.37
C GLY A 163 -37.67 -29.45 7.25
N ASP A 164 -37.56 -28.67 6.17
CA ASP A 164 -36.70 -28.94 5.03
C ASP A 164 -35.31 -28.33 5.28
N PHE A 165 -34.64 -28.82 6.34
CA PHE A 165 -33.29 -28.44 6.73
C PHE A 165 -32.58 -29.60 7.43
N SER A 166 -31.23 -29.56 7.41
CA SER A 166 -30.41 -30.51 8.18
C SER A 166 -29.95 -29.89 9.50
N THR A 167 -29.56 -28.62 9.51
CA THR A 167 -29.21 -27.88 10.73
C THR A 167 -29.83 -26.50 10.69
N LYS A 168 -30.41 -26.11 11.86
CA LYS A 168 -30.96 -24.77 12.12
C LYS A 168 -30.35 -24.21 13.39
N ILE A 169 -29.70 -23.07 13.31
CA ILE A 169 -29.14 -22.33 14.45
C ILE A 169 -30.00 -21.10 14.70
N VAL A 170 -30.48 -20.93 15.94
CA VAL A 170 -31.23 -19.75 16.36
C VAL A 170 -30.45 -19.04 17.45
N LEU A 171 -30.14 -17.76 17.19
CA LEU A 171 -29.46 -16.86 18.11
C LEU A 171 -30.47 -15.93 18.74
N TYR A 172 -30.65 -15.97 20.08
CA TYR A 172 -31.42 -14.99 20.82
C TYR A 172 -30.50 -13.85 21.24
N LEU A 173 -30.60 -12.70 20.56
CA LEU A 173 -29.67 -11.59 20.71
C LEU A 173 -29.74 -10.95 22.10
N LYS A 174 -28.59 -10.44 22.53
CA LYS A 174 -28.45 -9.62 23.73
C LYS A 174 -29.28 -8.34 23.61
N ASP A 175 -29.65 -7.78 24.76
CA ASP A 175 -30.22 -6.44 24.80
C ASP A 175 -29.18 -5.40 24.51
N ASP A 176 -29.60 -4.26 23.93
CA ASP A 176 -28.73 -3.13 23.68
C ASP A 176 -28.23 -2.52 25.00
N THR A 177 -27.05 -2.01 25.01
CA THR A 177 -26.43 -1.30 26.14
C THR A 177 -25.99 0.09 25.69
N ASP A 178 -25.52 0.92 26.62
CA ASP A 178 -24.99 2.26 26.29
C ASP A 178 -23.73 2.18 25.38
N GLU A 179 -23.01 1.05 25.41
CA GLU A 179 -21.76 0.85 24.63
C GLU A 179 -21.98 0.00 23.39
N GLU A 180 -23.05 -0.82 23.31
CA GLU A 180 -23.24 -1.84 22.29
C GLU A 180 -24.67 -1.89 21.77
N ASN A 181 -24.84 -1.82 20.47
CA ASN A 181 -26.11 -1.89 19.77
C ASN A 181 -26.27 -3.23 19.05
N TYR A 182 -26.83 -4.24 19.72
CA TYR A 182 -27.09 -5.56 19.14
C TYR A 182 -28.29 -5.56 18.18
N SER A 183 -29.22 -4.61 18.34
CA SER A 183 -30.38 -4.46 17.45
C SER A 183 -29.99 -4.15 16.01
N GLU A 184 -28.77 -3.64 15.75
CA GLU A 184 -28.29 -3.43 14.39
C GLU A 184 -28.26 -4.72 13.55
N TYR A 185 -28.02 -5.87 14.18
CA TYR A 185 -28.02 -7.19 13.52
C TYR A 185 -29.42 -7.71 13.17
N LEU A 186 -30.49 -7.05 13.61
CA LEU A 186 -31.85 -7.30 13.20
C LEU A 186 -32.26 -6.42 12.00
N GLU A 187 -31.33 -5.67 11.44
CA GLU A 187 -31.59 -4.85 10.25
C GLU A 187 -31.15 -5.59 8.98
N GLN A 188 -32.07 -5.67 8.02
CA GLN A 188 -31.85 -6.33 6.73
C GLN A 188 -30.54 -5.87 6.05
N TYR A 189 -30.34 -4.56 5.98
CA TYR A 189 -29.17 -3.97 5.34
C TYR A 189 -27.86 -4.39 6.05
N LYS A 190 -27.86 -4.45 7.39
CA LYS A 190 -26.66 -4.85 8.16
C LYS A 190 -26.26 -6.29 7.84
N LEU A 191 -27.22 -7.22 7.85
CA LEU A 191 -26.94 -8.62 7.50
C LEU A 191 -26.45 -8.77 6.06
N GLN A 192 -27.06 -8.08 5.10
CA GLN A 192 -26.61 -8.06 3.71
C GLN A 192 -25.15 -7.55 3.59
N THR A 193 -24.83 -6.48 4.32
CA THR A 193 -23.47 -5.90 4.32
C THR A 193 -22.45 -6.87 4.89
N ILE A 194 -22.76 -7.54 6.01
CA ILE A 194 -21.86 -8.54 6.63
C ILE A 194 -21.64 -9.73 5.70
N VAL A 195 -22.70 -10.26 5.08
CA VAL A 195 -22.58 -11.37 4.11
C VAL A 195 -21.72 -10.96 2.91
N LYS A 196 -21.96 -9.80 2.33
CA LYS A 196 -21.17 -9.29 1.21
C LYS A 196 -19.71 -9.09 1.59
N LYS A 197 -19.43 -8.59 2.78
CA LYS A 197 -18.08 -8.32 3.26
C LYS A 197 -17.27 -9.60 3.48
N TYR A 198 -17.82 -10.55 4.23
CA TYR A 198 -17.05 -11.70 4.72
C TYR A 198 -17.31 -13.00 3.99
N SER A 199 -18.49 -13.20 3.40
CA SER A 199 -18.98 -14.48 2.88
C SER A 199 -19.44 -14.40 1.43
N ASN A 200 -19.08 -13.32 0.70
CA ASN A 200 -19.55 -13.09 -0.67
C ASN A 200 -19.20 -14.23 -1.64
N TYR A 201 -18.13 -14.93 -1.37
CA TYR A 201 -17.58 -15.96 -2.27
C TYR A 201 -17.67 -17.38 -1.71
N ILE A 202 -18.51 -17.59 -0.72
CA ILE A 202 -18.94 -18.94 -0.31
C ILE A 202 -19.61 -19.62 -1.50
N THR A 203 -19.25 -20.88 -1.73
CA THR A 203 -19.62 -21.64 -2.95
C THR A 203 -21.13 -21.85 -3.10
N TYR A 204 -21.88 -21.81 -2.00
CA TYR A 204 -23.32 -22.04 -1.97
C TYR A 204 -24.11 -20.75 -1.84
N PRO A 205 -25.32 -20.67 -2.43
CA PRO A 205 -26.16 -19.49 -2.28
C PRO A 205 -26.55 -19.26 -0.82
N ILE A 206 -26.33 -18.03 -0.35
CA ILE A 206 -26.83 -17.54 0.93
C ILE A 206 -28.08 -16.74 0.61
N VAL A 207 -29.23 -17.26 0.96
CA VAL A 207 -30.53 -16.65 0.62
C VAL A 207 -31.19 -16.03 1.83
N MET A 208 -31.90 -14.92 1.62
CA MET A 208 -32.68 -14.22 2.64
C MET A 208 -33.94 -13.62 2.02
N ASN A 209 -35.02 -13.59 2.78
CA ASN A 209 -36.21 -12.81 2.41
C ASN A 209 -35.90 -11.32 2.55
N VAL A 210 -35.88 -10.60 1.44
CA VAL A 210 -35.57 -9.18 1.36
C VAL A 210 -36.82 -8.40 1.04
N THR A 211 -37.16 -7.43 1.88
CA THR A 211 -38.27 -6.51 1.66
C THR A 211 -37.77 -5.24 1.02
N LYS A 212 -38.32 -4.92 -0.14
CA LYS A 212 -38.02 -3.69 -0.89
C LYS A 212 -39.30 -2.90 -1.10
N SER A 213 -39.22 -1.59 -0.93
CA SER A 213 -40.29 -0.66 -1.28
C SER A 213 -40.25 -0.44 -2.79
N VAL A 214 -41.24 -0.97 -3.50
CA VAL A 214 -41.35 -0.89 -4.97
C VAL A 214 -42.51 -0.01 -5.35
N LEU A 215 -42.43 0.66 -6.50
CA LEU A 215 -43.51 1.48 -7.00
C LEU A 215 -44.71 0.58 -7.32
N LYS A 216 -45.87 0.89 -6.79
CA LYS A 216 -47.13 0.13 -6.99
C LYS A 216 -47.49 0.15 -8.46
N GLU A 217 -47.90 -1.00 -9.01
CA GLU A 217 -48.23 -1.15 -10.41
C GLU A 217 -49.37 -0.18 -10.80
N GLY A 218 -49.08 0.71 -11.77
CA GLY A 218 -50.02 1.73 -12.24
C GLY A 218 -50.06 3.05 -11.46
N SER A 219 -49.25 3.19 -10.39
CA SER A 219 -49.07 4.46 -9.66
C SER A 219 -47.74 5.12 -10.00
N LYS A 220 -47.69 6.47 -9.85
CA LYS A 220 -46.44 7.25 -10.01
C LYS A 220 -45.80 7.60 -8.68
N ASP A 221 -46.54 7.56 -7.58
CA ASP A 221 -46.11 8.10 -6.28
C ASP A 221 -46.44 7.17 -5.10
N GLU A 222 -47.15 6.05 -5.30
CA GLU A 222 -47.45 5.08 -4.22
C GLU A 222 -46.47 3.94 -4.27
N TYR A 223 -45.89 3.61 -3.12
CA TYR A 223 -44.98 2.49 -2.92
C TYR A 223 -45.68 1.38 -2.10
N GLU A 224 -45.33 0.15 -2.40
CA GLU A 224 -45.73 -1.03 -1.61
C GLU A 224 -44.48 -1.84 -1.24
N ASP A 225 -44.53 -2.46 -0.05
CA ASP A 225 -43.44 -3.33 0.39
C ASP A 225 -43.64 -4.73 -0.19
N LYS A 226 -42.62 -5.16 -0.98
CA LYS A 226 -42.61 -6.48 -1.59
C LYS A 226 -41.45 -7.29 -1.02
N THR A 227 -41.77 -8.45 -0.44
CA THR A 227 -40.77 -9.40 0.08
C THR A 227 -40.50 -10.49 -0.94
N THR A 228 -39.21 -10.69 -1.29
CA THR A 228 -38.74 -11.72 -2.23
C THR A 228 -37.51 -12.43 -1.65
N GLU A 229 -37.40 -13.75 -1.89
CA GLU A 229 -36.16 -14.48 -1.58
C GLU A 229 -35.06 -14.01 -2.54
N GLU A 230 -33.94 -13.52 -2.00
CA GLU A 230 -32.78 -13.05 -2.79
C GLU A 230 -31.51 -13.76 -2.34
N THR A 231 -30.65 -14.07 -3.32
CA THR A 231 -29.30 -14.55 -3.05
C THR A 231 -28.39 -13.34 -2.75
N LEU A 232 -27.75 -13.35 -1.58
CA LEU A 232 -26.97 -12.24 -1.06
C LEU A 232 -25.51 -12.23 -1.55
N ASN A 233 -24.96 -13.41 -1.88
CA ASN A 233 -23.56 -13.61 -2.23
C ASN A 233 -23.36 -13.91 -3.73
N SER A 234 -22.16 -13.66 -4.22
CA SER A 234 -21.80 -13.85 -5.63
C SER A 234 -21.29 -15.26 -5.97
N MET A 235 -20.97 -16.07 -4.98
CA MET A 235 -20.52 -17.47 -5.03
C MET A 235 -19.22 -17.69 -5.80
N ILE A 236 -19.09 -17.22 -7.03
CA ILE A 236 -17.93 -17.45 -7.89
C ILE A 236 -17.09 -16.18 -7.97
N PRO A 237 -15.93 -16.13 -7.32
CA PRO A 237 -15.07 -14.97 -7.37
C PRO A 237 -14.45 -14.78 -8.76
N ILE A 238 -14.42 -13.52 -9.21
CA ILE A 238 -13.89 -13.15 -10.53
C ILE A 238 -12.43 -13.60 -10.72
N TRP A 239 -11.61 -13.61 -9.68
CA TRP A 239 -10.19 -14.02 -9.72
C TRP A 239 -9.98 -15.54 -9.78
N LYS A 240 -11.02 -16.35 -9.51
CA LYS A 240 -11.00 -17.81 -9.70
C LYS A 240 -11.39 -18.21 -11.11
N LYS A 241 -12.05 -17.33 -11.87
CA LYS A 241 -12.41 -17.56 -13.28
C LYS A 241 -11.16 -17.55 -14.16
N ASN A 242 -11.22 -18.23 -15.30
CA ASN A 242 -10.15 -18.14 -16.28
C ASN A 242 -10.09 -16.71 -16.85
N ARG A 243 -8.88 -16.13 -16.98
CA ARG A 243 -8.69 -14.75 -17.51
C ARG A 243 -9.36 -14.54 -18.88
N LYS A 244 -9.46 -15.60 -19.70
CA LYS A 244 -10.09 -15.54 -21.02
C LYS A 244 -11.61 -15.42 -20.97
N ASP A 245 -12.22 -15.80 -19.86
CA ASP A 245 -13.67 -15.82 -19.66
C ASP A 245 -14.17 -14.57 -18.95
N VAL A 246 -13.28 -13.61 -18.64
CA VAL A 246 -13.58 -12.35 -17.94
C VAL A 246 -13.11 -11.20 -18.81
N SER A 247 -14.01 -10.27 -19.11
CA SER A 247 -13.68 -9.05 -19.85
C SER A 247 -12.96 -8.02 -18.98
N ASP A 248 -12.26 -7.08 -19.60
CA ASP A 248 -11.67 -5.95 -18.88
C ASP A 248 -12.77 -5.06 -18.24
N GLU A 249 -13.95 -4.98 -18.86
CA GLU A 249 -15.11 -4.28 -18.30
C GLU A 249 -15.58 -4.93 -16.99
N ASP A 250 -15.60 -6.27 -16.91
CA ASP A 250 -15.96 -6.97 -15.66
C ASP A 250 -14.95 -6.66 -14.53
N TYR A 251 -13.65 -6.60 -14.85
CA TYR A 251 -12.61 -6.23 -13.88
C TYR A 251 -12.73 -4.76 -13.47
N ASN A 252 -13.01 -3.87 -14.41
CA ASN A 252 -13.19 -2.44 -14.13
C ASN A 252 -14.40 -2.21 -13.23
N ASN A 253 -15.52 -2.89 -13.50
CA ASN A 253 -16.71 -2.81 -12.67
C ASN A 253 -16.44 -3.37 -11.27
N PHE A 254 -15.75 -4.52 -11.18
CA PHE A 254 -15.34 -5.07 -9.89
C PHE A 254 -14.46 -4.09 -9.10
N TYR A 255 -13.51 -3.43 -9.76
CA TYR A 255 -12.65 -2.43 -9.13
C TYR A 255 -13.47 -1.25 -8.59
N LYS A 256 -14.32 -0.67 -9.42
CA LYS A 256 -15.17 0.49 -9.05
C LYS A 256 -16.10 0.17 -7.87
N ASP A 257 -16.72 -0.99 -7.91
CA ASP A 257 -17.64 -1.43 -6.85
C ASP A 257 -16.89 -1.74 -5.53
N SER A 258 -15.74 -2.39 -5.62
CA SER A 258 -14.99 -2.84 -4.42
C SER A 258 -14.24 -1.70 -3.72
N TYR A 259 -13.76 -0.72 -4.49
CA TYR A 259 -12.91 0.36 -3.98
C TYR A 259 -13.58 1.73 -4.01
N HIS A 260 -14.87 1.78 -4.39
CA HIS A 260 -15.69 3.00 -4.49
C HIS A 260 -15.02 4.08 -5.34
N ASP A 261 -14.39 3.65 -6.42
CA ASP A 261 -13.76 4.51 -7.39
C ASP A 261 -14.70 4.74 -8.58
N TYR A 262 -14.59 5.90 -9.22
CA TYR A 262 -15.42 6.26 -10.39
C TYR A 262 -14.71 5.97 -11.70
N ASP A 263 -13.37 5.99 -11.67
CA ASP A 263 -12.53 5.79 -12.83
C ASP A 263 -12.10 4.33 -12.98
N ASP A 264 -11.78 3.92 -14.18
CA ASP A 264 -11.17 2.63 -14.44
C ASP A 264 -9.73 2.61 -13.93
N PRO A 265 -9.24 1.47 -13.43
CA PRO A 265 -7.85 1.36 -13.02
C PRO A 265 -6.92 1.50 -14.24
N SER A 266 -5.75 2.10 -14.03
CA SER A 266 -4.75 2.19 -15.09
C SER A 266 -4.17 0.82 -15.46
N LEU A 267 -4.11 -0.15 -14.53
CA LEU A 267 -3.60 -1.48 -14.81
C LEU A 267 -4.35 -2.55 -14.01
N ILE A 268 -4.63 -3.68 -14.66
CA ILE A 268 -5.21 -4.88 -14.07
C ILE A 268 -4.14 -5.96 -14.07
N ILE A 269 -3.80 -6.48 -12.89
CA ILE A 269 -2.77 -7.51 -12.71
C ILE A 269 -3.40 -8.76 -12.13
N THR A 270 -3.31 -9.87 -12.84
CA THR A 270 -3.79 -11.17 -12.38
C THR A 270 -2.62 -12.14 -12.21
N SER A 271 -2.67 -12.98 -11.17
CA SER A 271 -1.73 -14.08 -10.98
C SER A 271 -2.44 -15.35 -10.56
N SER A 272 -1.94 -16.48 -11.02
CA SER A 272 -2.27 -17.81 -10.51
C SER A 272 -0.96 -18.56 -10.37
N VAL A 273 -0.57 -18.82 -9.12
CA VAL A 273 0.70 -19.44 -8.78
C VAL A 273 0.42 -20.77 -8.09
N GLU A 274 1.08 -21.82 -8.55
CA GLU A 274 1.06 -23.14 -7.95
C GLU A 274 2.49 -23.50 -7.54
N GLY A 275 2.69 -24.05 -6.35
CA GLY A 275 4.02 -24.41 -5.88
C GLY A 275 4.11 -24.62 -4.38
N ARG A 276 5.16 -24.07 -3.74
CA ARG A 276 5.34 -24.13 -2.29
C ARG A 276 4.25 -23.38 -1.51
N CYS A 277 3.70 -22.38 -2.12
CA CYS A 277 2.52 -21.66 -1.66
C CYS A 277 1.68 -21.34 -2.90
N SER A 278 0.48 -21.89 -2.94
CA SER A 278 -0.46 -21.69 -4.03
C SER A 278 -1.37 -20.51 -3.72
N TYR A 279 -1.52 -19.60 -4.66
CA TYR A 279 -2.42 -18.46 -4.49
C TYR A 279 -2.91 -17.92 -5.83
N LYS A 280 -4.04 -17.24 -5.79
CA LYS A 280 -4.54 -16.39 -6.87
C LYS A 280 -4.55 -14.95 -6.40
N SER A 281 -4.24 -14.02 -7.28
CA SER A 281 -4.35 -12.59 -6.96
C SER A 281 -4.99 -11.82 -8.10
N LEU A 282 -5.71 -10.77 -7.72
CA LEU A 282 -6.25 -9.76 -8.59
C LEU A 282 -5.88 -8.41 -8.00
N MET A 283 -5.05 -7.67 -8.71
CA MET A 283 -4.52 -6.39 -8.26
C MET A 283 -4.79 -5.31 -9.30
N PHE A 284 -4.90 -4.08 -8.84
CA PHE A 284 -5.19 -2.92 -9.65
C PHE A 284 -4.23 -1.79 -9.30
N ILE A 285 -3.74 -1.08 -10.32
CA ILE A 285 -3.11 0.20 -10.14
C ILE A 285 -4.15 1.27 -10.48
N PRO A 286 -4.51 2.16 -9.55
CA PRO A 286 -5.46 3.25 -9.81
C PRO A 286 -4.98 4.18 -10.94
N SER A 287 -5.90 4.90 -11.56
CA SER A 287 -5.57 5.94 -12.55
C SER A 287 -5.13 7.25 -11.89
N HIS A 288 -5.44 7.45 -10.62
CA HIS A 288 -5.11 8.64 -9.83
C HIS A 288 -4.82 8.28 -8.38
N THR A 289 -4.17 9.18 -7.65
CA THR A 289 -3.92 9.04 -6.21
C THR A 289 -5.22 9.15 -5.42
N SER A 290 -5.42 8.25 -4.46
CA SER A 290 -6.55 8.38 -3.54
C SER A 290 -6.38 9.61 -2.64
N TYR A 291 -7.50 10.22 -2.27
CA TYR A 291 -7.53 11.43 -1.43
C TYR A 291 -6.79 11.26 -0.09
N ASP A 292 -6.83 10.08 0.48
CA ASP A 292 -6.27 9.73 1.79
C ASP A 292 -4.82 9.23 1.74
N MET A 293 -4.22 9.03 0.56
CA MET A 293 -2.95 8.33 0.39
C MET A 293 -1.79 8.88 1.22
N TYR A 294 -1.80 10.17 1.53
CA TYR A 294 -0.77 10.83 2.35
C TYR A 294 -1.28 11.24 3.73
N THR A 295 -2.41 10.70 4.18
CA THR A 295 -2.97 10.93 5.51
C THR A 295 -2.61 9.80 6.47
N LYS A 296 -2.81 10.02 7.78
CA LYS A 296 -2.60 8.99 8.81
C LYS A 296 -3.67 7.88 8.78
N GLU A 297 -4.80 8.15 8.16
CA GLU A 297 -5.91 7.23 8.00
C GLU A 297 -5.68 6.21 6.89
N PHE A 298 -4.76 6.50 5.96
CA PHE A 298 -4.43 5.60 4.87
C PHE A 298 -3.83 4.29 5.40
N LYS A 299 -4.45 3.18 4.99
CA LYS A 299 -3.95 1.83 5.28
C LYS A 299 -3.63 1.13 3.98
N LYS A 300 -2.35 0.81 3.77
CA LYS A 300 -1.91 -0.03 2.66
C LYS A 300 -2.37 -1.47 2.87
N GLY A 301 -2.32 -2.28 1.85
CA GLY A 301 -2.49 -3.72 1.93
C GLY A 301 -3.51 -4.25 0.94
N LEU A 302 -3.41 -5.55 0.69
CA LEU A 302 -4.35 -6.32 -0.12
C LEU A 302 -5.34 -7.05 0.77
N SER A 303 -6.56 -7.22 0.29
CA SER A 303 -7.54 -8.07 0.97
C SER A 303 -7.08 -9.52 0.89
N LEU A 304 -7.01 -10.19 2.04
CA LEU A 304 -6.59 -11.58 2.13
C LEU A 304 -7.80 -12.49 2.30
N TYR A 305 -7.96 -13.41 1.36
CA TYR A 305 -8.99 -14.45 1.37
C TYR A 305 -8.37 -15.83 1.58
N SER A 306 -9.13 -16.71 2.20
CA SER A 306 -8.87 -18.15 2.25
C SER A 306 -10.18 -18.89 1.99
N ASN A 307 -10.19 -19.74 0.97
CA ASN A 307 -11.36 -20.50 0.53
C ASN A 307 -12.63 -19.64 0.33
N GLY A 308 -12.48 -18.44 -0.25
CA GLY A 308 -13.59 -17.53 -0.53
C GLY A 308 -14.10 -16.74 0.68
N VAL A 309 -13.47 -16.89 1.84
CA VAL A 309 -13.79 -16.15 3.07
C VAL A 309 -12.76 -15.04 3.28
N LEU A 310 -13.22 -13.83 3.52
CA LEU A 310 -12.36 -12.70 3.86
C LEU A 310 -11.75 -12.91 5.26
N ILE A 311 -10.42 -12.91 5.30
CA ILE A 311 -9.62 -13.05 6.52
C ILE A 311 -9.20 -11.67 7.03
N MET A 312 -8.58 -10.88 6.17
CA MET A 312 -8.15 -9.52 6.47
C MET A 312 -8.51 -8.59 5.31
N ASP A 313 -9.11 -7.46 5.61
CA ASP A 313 -9.46 -6.46 4.59
C ASP A 313 -8.22 -5.74 4.05
N LYS A 314 -7.23 -5.50 4.90
CA LYS A 314 -5.96 -4.86 4.59
C LYS A 314 -4.81 -5.64 5.21
N CYS A 315 -4.22 -6.57 4.47
CA CYS A 315 -3.00 -7.28 4.87
C CYS A 315 -1.79 -6.44 4.44
N GLU A 316 -1.21 -5.70 5.38
CA GLU A 316 -0.10 -4.77 5.13
C GLU A 316 1.18 -5.50 4.73
N ASP A 317 1.37 -6.74 5.22
CA ASP A 317 2.55 -7.57 4.95
C ASP A 317 2.66 -8.06 3.49
N LEU A 318 1.57 -7.96 2.72
CA LEU A 318 1.55 -8.36 1.32
C LEU A 318 2.13 -7.32 0.35
N LEU A 319 2.28 -6.07 0.80
CA LEU A 319 2.78 -4.98 -0.04
C LEU A 319 3.87 -4.18 0.65
N PRO A 320 5.01 -3.94 -0.01
CA PRO A 320 5.98 -2.96 0.45
C PRO A 320 5.41 -1.53 0.37
N ASP A 321 5.98 -0.60 1.15
CA ASP A 321 5.49 0.79 1.21
C ASP A 321 5.51 1.49 -0.14
N TYR A 322 6.49 1.20 -0.98
CA TYR A 322 6.61 1.82 -2.31
C TYR A 322 5.57 1.34 -3.33
N PHE A 323 4.85 0.26 -3.03
CA PHE A 323 3.69 -0.20 -3.81
C PHE A 323 2.36 -0.06 -3.04
N SER A 324 2.33 0.79 -2.03
CA SER A 324 1.13 1.01 -1.19
C SER A 324 -0.10 1.51 -1.96
N PHE A 325 0.09 2.07 -3.14
CA PHE A 325 -0.99 2.50 -4.05
C PHE A 325 -1.74 1.34 -4.71
N VAL A 326 -1.18 0.13 -4.70
CA VAL A 326 -1.82 -1.03 -5.31
C VAL A 326 -3.01 -1.46 -4.48
N LYS A 327 -4.17 -1.58 -5.11
CA LYS A 327 -5.40 -2.14 -4.54
C LYS A 327 -5.60 -3.56 -5.06
N GLY A 328 -6.29 -4.40 -4.31
CA GLY A 328 -6.52 -5.76 -4.78
C GLY A 328 -6.68 -6.77 -3.66
N LEU A 329 -6.55 -8.02 -4.04
CA LEU A 329 -6.71 -9.15 -3.14
C LEU A 329 -5.78 -10.31 -3.48
N VAL A 330 -5.60 -11.16 -2.48
CA VAL A 330 -4.95 -12.48 -2.56
C VAL A 330 -5.89 -13.52 -1.98
N ASP A 331 -6.05 -14.64 -2.66
CA ASP A 331 -6.79 -15.81 -2.19
C ASP A 331 -5.85 -17.01 -2.16
N SER A 332 -5.59 -17.57 -0.98
CA SER A 332 -4.70 -18.71 -0.78
C SER A 332 -5.26 -19.70 0.23
N GLU A 333 -5.16 -20.98 -0.09
CA GLU A 333 -5.55 -22.09 0.77
C GLU A 333 -4.43 -22.52 1.71
N ASP A 334 -3.18 -22.15 1.40
CA ASP A 334 -1.97 -22.61 2.11
C ASP A 334 -1.59 -21.74 3.30
N ILE A 335 -2.29 -20.62 3.54
CA ILE A 335 -1.97 -19.70 4.63
C ILE A 335 -2.41 -20.27 5.97
N SER A 336 -1.45 -20.39 6.90
CA SER A 336 -1.73 -20.77 8.28
C SER A 336 -2.36 -19.60 9.03
N LEU A 337 -3.61 -19.73 9.38
CA LEU A 337 -4.37 -18.74 10.14
C LEU A 337 -4.24 -18.99 11.63
N ASN A 338 -4.30 -17.93 12.45
CA ASN A 338 -4.51 -18.07 13.88
C ASN A 338 -5.97 -18.50 14.19
N ILE A 339 -6.26 -18.76 15.45
CA ILE A 339 -7.58 -19.22 15.90
C ILE A 339 -8.69 -18.23 15.54
N SER A 340 -8.44 -16.91 15.65
CA SER A 340 -9.41 -15.86 15.30
C SER A 340 -9.52 -15.58 13.80
N ARG A 341 -8.56 -16.02 13.01
CA ARG A 341 -8.39 -15.64 11.60
C ARG A 341 -8.31 -14.13 11.38
N GLU A 342 -8.04 -13.34 12.40
CA GLU A 342 -7.89 -11.88 12.31
C GLU A 342 -6.42 -11.46 12.29
N ILE A 343 -5.52 -12.33 12.74
CA ILE A 343 -4.08 -12.06 12.84
C ILE A 343 -3.33 -13.22 12.17
N LEU A 344 -2.43 -12.89 11.28
CA LEU A 344 -1.47 -13.86 10.74
C LEU A 344 -0.46 -14.22 11.84
N GLN A 345 -0.22 -15.49 12.08
CA GLN A 345 1.01 -15.89 12.74
C GLN A 345 2.15 -15.53 11.80
N GLN A 346 3.33 -15.07 12.32
CA GLN A 346 4.52 -14.81 11.49
C GLN A 346 4.67 -15.94 10.47
N ASN A 347 4.28 -15.66 9.24
CA ASN A 347 4.01 -16.73 8.28
C ASN A 347 4.95 -16.60 7.10
N HIS A 348 5.91 -17.50 7.04
CA HIS A 348 6.80 -17.62 5.89
C HIS A 348 6.05 -17.68 4.54
N GLN A 349 4.82 -18.19 4.52
CA GLN A 349 3.98 -18.22 3.31
C GLN A 349 3.57 -16.82 2.87
N VAL A 350 3.22 -15.92 3.80
CA VAL A 350 2.87 -14.53 3.48
C VAL A 350 4.07 -13.78 2.90
N GLU A 351 5.27 -13.99 3.45
CA GLU A 351 6.52 -13.42 2.92
C GLU A 351 6.82 -13.92 1.49
N LEU A 352 6.61 -15.21 1.22
CA LEU A 352 6.78 -15.78 -0.12
C LEU A 352 5.78 -15.19 -1.12
N ILE A 353 4.51 -15.04 -0.72
CA ILE A 353 3.49 -14.40 -1.54
C ILE A 353 3.83 -12.93 -1.79
N ALA A 354 4.20 -12.17 -0.76
CA ALA A 354 4.57 -10.77 -0.86
C ALA A 354 5.71 -10.54 -1.87
N LYS A 355 6.78 -11.35 -1.77
CA LYS A 355 7.92 -11.29 -2.70
C LYS A 355 7.52 -11.64 -4.14
N SER A 356 6.61 -12.60 -4.31
CA SER A 356 6.10 -12.97 -5.63
C SER A 356 5.23 -11.85 -6.22
N ILE A 357 4.39 -11.21 -5.41
CA ILE A 357 3.56 -10.05 -5.77
C ILE A 357 4.43 -8.86 -6.14
N GLU A 358 5.43 -8.52 -5.32
CA GLU A 358 6.40 -7.46 -5.60
C GLU A 358 7.06 -7.64 -6.98
N THR A 359 7.56 -8.84 -7.25
CA THR A 359 8.17 -9.19 -8.54
C THR A 359 7.18 -9.05 -9.69
N LYS A 360 5.93 -9.46 -9.48
CA LYS A 360 4.88 -9.36 -10.50
C LYS A 360 4.51 -7.91 -10.79
N ILE A 361 4.33 -7.08 -9.76
CA ILE A 361 4.03 -5.65 -9.93
C ILE A 361 5.17 -4.96 -10.68
N LYS A 362 6.43 -5.17 -10.26
CA LYS A 362 7.62 -4.64 -10.96
C LYS A 362 7.58 -4.98 -12.45
N LYS A 363 7.40 -6.26 -12.78
CA LYS A 363 7.38 -6.74 -14.16
C LYS A 363 6.27 -6.10 -15.00
N GLU A 364 5.09 -5.90 -14.42
CA GLU A 364 3.97 -5.28 -15.13
C GLU A 364 4.22 -3.77 -15.34
N LEU A 365 4.85 -3.08 -14.39
CA LEU A 365 5.27 -1.70 -14.55
C LEU A 365 6.37 -1.55 -15.60
N GLU A 366 7.38 -2.44 -15.63
CA GLU A 366 8.40 -2.49 -16.68
C GLU A 366 7.77 -2.75 -18.06
N THR A 367 6.77 -3.62 -18.12
CA THR A 367 6.03 -3.89 -19.36
C THR A 367 5.26 -2.64 -19.83
N MET A 368 4.57 -1.96 -18.92
CA MET A 368 3.88 -0.71 -19.22
C MET A 368 4.86 0.37 -19.70
N LEU A 369 6.01 0.52 -19.03
CA LEU A 369 7.05 1.47 -19.41
C LEU A 369 7.56 1.24 -20.85
N ARG A 370 7.75 -0.02 -21.23
CA ARG A 370 8.26 -0.42 -22.55
C ARG A 370 7.19 -0.32 -23.63
N ASP A 371 5.98 -0.79 -23.37
CA ASP A 371 4.97 -1.04 -24.39
C ASP A 371 3.94 0.11 -24.52
N ASP A 372 3.75 0.90 -23.45
CA ASP A 372 2.80 2.02 -23.40
C ASP A 372 3.37 3.18 -22.56
N ARG A 373 4.29 3.92 -23.16
CA ARG A 373 5.01 4.99 -22.48
C ARG A 373 4.09 6.11 -21.97
N GLU A 374 3.07 6.48 -22.71
CA GLU A 374 2.13 7.54 -22.31
C GLU A 374 1.38 7.15 -21.04
N LYS A 375 0.94 5.91 -20.98
CA LYS A 375 0.29 5.33 -19.79
C LYS A 375 1.23 5.29 -18.60
N TYR A 376 2.51 4.94 -18.82
CA TYR A 376 3.52 4.94 -17.78
C TYR A 376 3.84 6.34 -17.27
N ASP A 377 3.93 7.33 -18.16
CA ASP A 377 4.16 8.74 -17.79
C ASP A 377 3.02 9.27 -16.90
N ASN A 378 1.77 8.92 -17.20
CA ASN A 378 0.61 9.23 -16.37
C ASN A 378 0.65 8.50 -15.01
N PHE A 379 1.02 7.23 -14.99
CA PHE A 379 1.26 6.47 -13.76
C PHE A 379 2.35 7.14 -12.91
N PHE A 380 3.50 7.45 -13.53
CA PHE A 380 4.64 8.03 -12.82
C PHE A 380 4.33 9.42 -12.26
N LYS A 381 3.53 10.22 -12.95
CA LYS A 381 3.05 11.52 -12.45
C LYS A 381 2.27 11.38 -11.14
N ASN A 382 1.50 10.31 -10.99
CA ASN A 382 0.69 10.07 -9.79
C ASN A 382 1.45 9.36 -8.66
N PHE A 383 2.34 8.43 -8.99
CA PHE A 383 2.94 7.50 -8.02
C PHE A 383 4.48 7.50 -8.04
N GLY A 384 5.11 8.26 -8.91
CA GLY A 384 6.57 8.29 -9.04
C GLY A 384 7.28 8.73 -7.77
N MET A 385 6.70 9.69 -7.05
CA MET A 385 7.21 10.14 -5.75
C MET A 385 7.25 8.97 -4.74
N GLN A 386 6.23 8.09 -4.74
CA GLN A 386 6.18 6.93 -3.87
C GLN A 386 7.32 5.94 -4.15
N LEU A 387 7.64 5.72 -5.43
CA LEU A 387 8.77 4.87 -5.83
C LEU A 387 10.11 5.45 -5.37
N LYS A 388 10.30 6.76 -5.51
CA LYS A 388 11.50 7.47 -5.07
C LYS A 388 11.65 7.44 -3.54
N PHE A 389 10.54 7.66 -2.79
CA PHE A 389 10.53 7.49 -1.34
C PHE A 389 10.86 6.06 -0.93
N GLY A 390 10.45 5.05 -1.70
CA GLY A 390 10.79 3.65 -1.45
C GLY A 390 12.30 3.39 -1.45
N ILE A 391 13.05 4.09 -2.31
CA ILE A 391 14.52 3.99 -2.33
C ILE A 391 15.12 4.69 -1.09
N TYR A 392 14.58 5.84 -0.71
CA TYR A 392 15.10 6.64 0.40
C TYR A 392 14.82 6.00 1.77
N ASN A 393 13.58 5.59 2.03
CA ASN A 393 13.09 5.15 3.34
C ASN A 393 13.78 3.89 3.87
N ASP A 394 14.24 3.02 2.99
CA ASP A 394 14.92 1.78 3.36
C ASP A 394 16.45 1.83 3.15
N TYR A 395 16.99 3.04 3.01
CA TYR A 395 18.41 3.27 2.78
C TYR A 395 18.96 2.52 1.54
N GLY A 396 18.12 2.37 0.52
CA GLY A 396 18.48 1.73 -0.75
C GLY A 396 18.52 0.20 -0.71
N MET A 397 17.94 -0.45 0.29
CA MET A 397 17.90 -1.93 0.35
C MET A 397 17.13 -2.54 -0.84
N HIS A 398 16.06 -1.90 -1.28
CA HIS A 398 15.26 -2.33 -2.44
C HIS A 398 15.52 -1.52 -3.72
N LYS A 399 16.65 -0.80 -3.79
CA LYS A 399 17.00 0.00 -4.98
C LYS A 399 16.97 -0.79 -6.29
N ASP A 400 17.35 -2.07 -6.28
CA ASP A 400 17.35 -2.92 -7.47
C ASP A 400 15.95 -3.27 -7.97
N VAL A 401 14.93 -3.12 -7.13
CA VAL A 401 13.54 -3.24 -7.54
C VAL A 401 13.08 -1.99 -8.29
N LEU A 402 13.52 -0.80 -7.85
CA LEU A 402 12.92 0.48 -8.20
C LEU A 402 13.74 1.32 -9.19
N LYS A 403 15.07 1.12 -9.28
CA LYS A 403 15.99 1.97 -10.07
C LYS A 403 15.64 2.09 -11.55
N ASP A 404 15.03 1.06 -12.14
CA ASP A 404 14.63 1.02 -13.55
C ASP A 404 13.22 1.59 -13.79
N LEU A 405 12.49 1.87 -12.70
CA LEU A 405 11.12 2.40 -12.73
C LEU A 405 11.05 3.91 -12.47
N ILE A 406 12.11 4.52 -11.96
CA ILE A 406 12.09 5.95 -11.66
C ILE A 406 12.53 6.79 -12.86
N MET A 407 11.98 8.00 -12.95
CA MET A 407 12.27 8.94 -14.01
C MET A 407 12.62 10.32 -13.46
N PHE A 408 13.44 11.05 -14.23
CA PHE A 408 13.79 12.44 -13.98
C PHE A 408 13.65 13.25 -15.28
N TYR A 409 13.48 14.56 -15.17
CA TYR A 409 13.39 15.40 -16.36
C TYR A 409 14.76 15.59 -17.03
N SER A 410 14.81 15.38 -18.33
CA SER A 410 16.03 15.50 -19.12
C SER A 410 16.18 16.91 -19.71
N SER A 411 17.37 17.51 -19.55
CA SER A 411 17.72 18.79 -20.20
C SER A 411 17.74 18.71 -21.71
N THR A 412 18.00 17.55 -22.29
CA THR A 412 18.12 17.30 -23.74
C THR A 412 16.78 16.90 -24.34
N GLU A 413 16.12 15.89 -23.76
CA GLU A 413 14.86 15.34 -24.27
C GLU A 413 13.64 16.22 -23.93
N LYS A 414 13.78 17.14 -22.98
CA LYS A 414 12.71 18.05 -22.50
C LYS A 414 11.46 17.30 -22.03
N LYS A 415 11.67 16.12 -21.44
CA LYS A 415 10.65 15.24 -20.88
C LYS A 415 11.23 14.35 -19.77
N LEU A 416 10.39 13.60 -19.09
CA LEU A 416 10.82 12.56 -18.15
C LEU A 416 11.51 11.41 -18.88
N VAL A 417 12.64 10.97 -18.36
CA VAL A 417 13.42 9.85 -18.88
C VAL A 417 13.85 8.93 -17.75
N THR A 418 14.01 7.65 -18.04
CA THR A 418 14.60 6.69 -17.10
C THR A 418 16.11 6.85 -17.04
N LEU A 419 16.75 6.27 -16.00
CA LEU A 419 18.20 6.22 -15.91
C LEU A 419 18.82 5.42 -17.06
N SER A 420 18.18 4.34 -17.51
CA SER A 420 18.61 3.55 -18.66
C SER A 420 18.59 4.36 -19.97
N GLU A 421 17.54 5.15 -20.19
CA GLU A 421 17.45 6.05 -21.35
C GLU A 421 18.55 7.10 -21.33
N TYR A 422 18.87 7.68 -20.16
CA TYR A 422 19.98 8.61 -20.00
C TYR A 422 21.33 7.93 -20.37
N VAL A 423 21.61 6.78 -19.74
CA VAL A 423 22.87 6.04 -19.97
C VAL A 423 23.04 5.65 -21.43
N SER A 424 21.97 5.27 -22.13
CA SER A 424 22.01 4.94 -23.56
C SER A 424 22.44 6.12 -24.47
N ARG A 425 22.29 7.37 -24.01
CA ARG A 425 22.66 8.59 -24.72
C ARG A 425 23.96 9.22 -24.25
N MET A 426 24.60 8.63 -23.21
CA MET A 426 25.88 9.15 -22.71
C MET A 426 26.93 9.18 -23.80
N LYS A 427 27.81 10.18 -23.75
CA LYS A 427 28.94 10.31 -24.66
C LYS A 427 30.00 9.25 -24.41
N ASP A 428 30.76 8.91 -25.46
CA ASP A 428 31.93 8.05 -25.30
C ASP A 428 32.92 8.67 -24.29
N GLY A 429 33.31 7.87 -23.30
CA GLY A 429 34.18 8.29 -22.20
C GLY A 429 33.49 9.01 -21.03
N GLN A 430 32.19 9.27 -21.09
CA GLN A 430 31.45 9.81 -19.95
C GLN A 430 31.29 8.73 -18.88
N ASP A 431 31.73 9.04 -17.66
CA ASP A 431 31.70 8.12 -16.51
C ASP A 431 30.68 8.52 -15.43
N LYS A 432 30.01 9.68 -15.58
CA LYS A 432 29.10 10.25 -14.59
C LYS A 432 27.74 10.60 -15.20
N ILE A 433 26.69 10.41 -14.39
CA ILE A 433 25.32 10.88 -14.65
C ILE A 433 25.20 12.26 -13.99
N PHE A 434 25.05 13.31 -14.81
CA PHE A 434 24.95 14.68 -14.31
C PHE A 434 23.52 15.01 -13.89
N TYR A 435 23.38 15.67 -12.74
CA TYR A 435 22.09 16.16 -12.26
C TYR A 435 22.20 17.52 -11.61
N ALA A 436 21.09 18.25 -11.61
CA ALA A 436 20.91 19.51 -10.89
C ALA A 436 19.57 19.50 -10.16
N CYS A 437 19.55 20.12 -8.98
CA CYS A 437 18.35 20.19 -8.13
C CYS A 437 17.80 21.62 -8.09
N GLY A 438 16.49 21.75 -7.90
CA GLY A 438 15.83 23.05 -7.71
C GLY A 438 14.31 22.94 -7.77
N GLU A 439 13.63 24.03 -7.47
CA GLU A 439 12.17 24.07 -7.31
C GLU A 439 11.36 23.78 -8.59
N SER A 440 11.95 24.02 -9.76
CA SER A 440 11.29 23.78 -11.05
C SER A 440 12.30 23.61 -12.19
N VAL A 441 11.85 22.96 -13.27
CA VAL A 441 12.63 22.78 -14.50
C VAL A 441 13.19 24.11 -15.01
N ASP A 442 12.38 25.17 -15.05
CA ASP A 442 12.78 26.49 -15.56
C ASP A 442 13.88 27.12 -14.69
N LYS A 443 13.78 27.00 -13.35
CA LYS A 443 14.80 27.54 -12.45
C LYS A 443 16.11 26.76 -12.55
N ILE A 444 16.05 25.45 -12.67
CA ILE A 444 17.25 24.61 -12.86
C ILE A 444 17.93 24.91 -14.20
N ASP A 445 17.17 25.10 -15.27
CA ASP A 445 17.69 25.36 -16.62
C ASP A 445 18.46 26.69 -16.70
N LEU A 446 18.17 27.63 -15.78
CA LEU A 446 18.82 28.94 -15.66
C LEU A 446 20.07 28.93 -14.75
N LEU A 447 20.39 27.82 -14.09
CA LEU A 447 21.57 27.75 -13.24
C LEU A 447 22.85 27.87 -14.09
N PRO A 448 23.79 28.75 -13.69
CA PRO A 448 25.05 28.94 -14.45
C PRO A 448 25.85 27.66 -14.63
N GLN A 449 25.86 26.79 -13.63
CA GLN A 449 26.55 25.50 -13.64
C GLN A 449 25.95 24.55 -14.70
N VAL A 450 24.62 24.58 -14.84
CA VAL A 450 23.88 23.79 -15.84
C VAL A 450 24.20 24.27 -17.26
N GLU A 451 24.29 25.59 -17.47
CA GLU A 451 24.66 26.19 -18.77
C GLU A 451 25.99 25.60 -19.27
N ASN A 452 27.03 25.58 -18.44
CA ASN A 452 28.34 25.08 -18.81
C ASN A 452 28.35 23.59 -19.17
N VAL A 453 27.66 22.75 -18.38
CA VAL A 453 27.60 21.31 -18.65
C VAL A 453 26.88 21.04 -19.97
N LYS A 454 25.80 21.78 -20.25
CA LYS A 454 25.07 21.71 -21.51
C LYS A 454 25.91 22.20 -22.72
N ASP A 455 26.67 23.27 -22.55
CA ASP A 455 27.54 23.78 -23.60
C ASP A 455 28.68 22.81 -23.98
N LYS A 456 29.19 22.07 -23.00
CA LYS A 456 30.07 20.92 -23.23
C LYS A 456 29.34 19.74 -23.87
N GLY A 457 28.01 19.88 -24.07
CA GLY A 457 27.12 18.93 -24.77
C GLY A 457 26.76 17.72 -23.95
N TYR A 458 26.75 17.79 -22.62
CA TYR A 458 26.28 16.75 -21.73
C TYR A 458 24.79 16.94 -21.38
N GLU A 459 24.08 15.85 -21.26
CA GLU A 459 22.72 15.83 -20.72
C GLU A 459 22.76 15.98 -19.20
N VAL A 460 21.81 16.75 -18.63
CA VAL A 460 21.64 16.94 -17.19
C VAL A 460 20.23 16.50 -16.79
N LEU A 461 20.11 15.69 -15.75
CA LEU A 461 18.83 15.36 -15.13
C LEU A 461 18.41 16.48 -14.17
N TYR A 462 17.18 16.94 -14.28
CA TYR A 462 16.61 17.96 -13.38
C TYR A 462 15.77 17.28 -12.32
N LEU A 463 16.14 17.50 -11.08
CA LEU A 463 15.55 16.96 -9.87
C LEU A 463 14.68 18.04 -9.23
N THR A 464 13.36 17.89 -9.33
CA THR A 464 12.41 18.93 -8.90
C THR A 464 11.59 18.55 -7.67
N GLU A 465 11.70 17.30 -7.21
CA GLU A 465 10.98 16.81 -6.03
C GLU A 465 11.93 16.70 -4.83
N TYR A 466 11.43 17.02 -3.65
CA TYR A 466 12.21 17.06 -2.40
C TYR A 466 12.95 15.74 -2.09
N VAL A 467 12.43 14.60 -2.53
CA VAL A 467 13.04 13.27 -2.31
C VAL A 467 14.12 12.92 -3.32
N ASP A 468 14.17 13.62 -4.46
CA ASP A 468 14.97 13.20 -5.62
C ASP A 468 16.46 13.04 -5.29
N GLU A 469 17.07 14.05 -4.71
CA GLU A 469 18.49 14.01 -4.40
C GLU A 469 18.82 12.96 -3.33
N PHE A 470 17.94 12.78 -2.35
CA PHE A 470 18.10 11.74 -1.33
C PHE A 470 18.01 10.33 -1.94
N ALA A 471 17.07 10.12 -2.87
CA ALA A 471 16.94 8.86 -3.59
C ALA A 471 18.18 8.56 -4.43
N ILE A 472 18.70 9.56 -5.15
CA ILE A 472 19.95 9.43 -5.96
C ILE A 472 21.15 9.08 -5.07
N GLN A 473 21.27 9.68 -3.88
CA GLN A 473 22.36 9.35 -2.95
C GLN A 473 22.25 7.90 -2.45
N MET A 474 21.04 7.39 -2.20
CA MET A 474 20.85 5.99 -1.81
C MET A 474 21.10 5.02 -2.96
N LEU A 475 20.86 5.41 -4.20
CA LEU A 475 21.21 4.63 -5.39
C LEU A 475 22.71 4.47 -5.53
N MET A 476 23.51 5.52 -5.22
CA MET A 476 24.97 5.59 -5.32
C MET A 476 25.51 5.60 -6.76
N ASP A 477 25.06 4.66 -7.59
CA ASP A 477 25.41 4.54 -9.01
C ASP A 477 24.27 3.87 -9.79
N TYR A 478 24.33 4.00 -11.12
CA TYR A 478 23.49 3.24 -12.04
C TYR A 478 24.37 2.65 -13.14
N GLU A 479 24.37 1.32 -13.30
CA GLU A 479 25.23 0.58 -14.23
C GLU A 479 26.73 0.97 -14.13
N GLY A 480 27.21 1.18 -12.90
CA GLY A 480 28.59 1.58 -12.61
C GLY A 480 28.91 3.05 -12.91
N LYS A 481 27.93 3.85 -13.33
CA LYS A 481 28.06 5.29 -13.54
C LYS A 481 27.63 6.03 -12.28
N LYS A 482 28.53 6.83 -11.70
CA LYS A 482 28.25 7.61 -10.50
C LYS A 482 27.42 8.85 -10.83
N PHE A 483 26.58 9.25 -9.89
CA PHE A 483 25.86 10.52 -9.98
C PHE A 483 26.78 11.69 -9.62
N ALA A 484 26.66 12.79 -10.33
CA ALA A 484 27.41 14.01 -10.09
C ALA A 484 26.49 15.24 -10.10
N ASN A 485 26.38 15.90 -8.94
CA ASN A 485 25.67 17.16 -8.83
C ASN A 485 26.47 18.27 -9.52
N VAL A 486 25.86 18.97 -10.48
CA VAL A 486 26.52 20.07 -11.21
C VAL A 486 26.82 21.29 -10.33
N SER A 487 26.10 21.46 -9.22
CA SER A 487 26.34 22.48 -8.21
C SER A 487 27.35 22.04 -7.12
N SER A 488 28.02 20.89 -7.28
CA SER A 488 29.08 20.46 -6.37
C SER A 488 30.43 21.07 -6.75
N GLU A 489 31.23 21.43 -5.75
CA GLU A 489 32.59 21.87 -5.98
C GLU A 489 33.47 20.80 -6.68
N ALA A 490 33.20 19.51 -6.37
CA ALA A 490 33.92 18.37 -6.88
C ALA A 490 33.64 18.05 -8.37
N LEU A 491 32.70 18.77 -9.00
CA LEU A 491 32.50 18.64 -10.44
C LEU A 491 33.71 19.12 -11.20
N ASP A 492 34.34 18.25 -11.93
CA ASP A 492 35.52 18.49 -12.71
C ASP A 492 35.28 18.09 -14.16
N LEU A 493 35.28 19.10 -15.03
CA LEU A 493 35.10 18.95 -16.49
C LEU A 493 36.25 19.61 -17.26
N ASP A 494 37.30 20.08 -16.55
CA ASP A 494 38.43 20.82 -17.12
C ASP A 494 39.55 19.87 -17.56
N THR A 495 40.33 20.30 -18.54
CA THR A 495 41.55 19.61 -18.95
C THR A 495 42.64 19.81 -17.91
N GLU A 496 43.67 18.97 -17.93
CA GLU A 496 44.78 19.08 -16.97
C GLU A 496 45.55 20.41 -17.09
N ASP A 497 45.56 21.02 -18.26
CA ASP A 497 46.22 22.31 -18.49
C ASP A 497 45.38 23.46 -17.94
N GLU A 498 44.04 23.44 -18.16
CA GLU A 498 43.09 24.41 -17.55
C GLU A 498 43.13 24.37 -16.03
N LYS A 499 43.21 23.18 -15.43
CA LYS A 499 43.35 23.03 -13.98
C LYS A 499 44.59 23.68 -13.42
N LYS A 500 45.76 23.46 -14.04
CA LYS A 500 47.02 24.07 -13.58
C LYS A 500 46.99 25.59 -13.67
N GLU A 501 46.44 26.11 -14.77
CA GLU A 501 46.31 27.55 -14.96
C GLU A 501 45.36 28.17 -13.89
N LEU A 502 44.26 27.51 -13.59
CA LEU A 502 43.31 27.93 -12.57
C LEU A 502 43.91 27.85 -11.16
N GLU A 503 44.67 26.80 -10.84
CA GLU A 503 45.37 26.65 -9.55
C GLU A 503 46.42 27.76 -9.34
N GLU A 504 47.20 28.13 -10.39
CA GLU A 504 48.15 29.22 -10.31
C GLU A 504 47.47 30.57 -10.04
N LYS A 505 46.34 30.84 -10.73
CA LYS A 505 45.55 32.06 -10.52
C LYS A 505 44.94 32.11 -9.12
N ASN A 506 44.38 30.98 -8.65
CA ASN A 506 43.82 30.88 -7.31
C ASN A 506 44.89 31.12 -6.23
N SER A 507 46.09 30.54 -6.41
CA SER A 507 47.20 30.71 -5.47
C SER A 507 47.68 32.16 -5.44
N SER A 508 47.73 32.84 -6.60
CA SER A 508 48.19 34.23 -6.73
C SER A 508 47.21 35.24 -6.08
N ASN A 509 45.92 34.88 -6.02
CA ASN A 509 44.85 35.74 -5.45
C ASN A 509 44.38 35.28 -4.07
N LYS A 510 45.10 34.39 -3.42
CA LYS A 510 44.68 33.79 -2.13
C LYS A 510 44.39 34.83 -1.04
N GLU A 511 45.23 35.85 -0.87
CA GLU A 511 45.04 36.89 0.14
C GLU A 511 43.72 37.66 -0.09
N MET A 512 43.37 37.95 -1.34
CA MET A 512 42.13 38.62 -1.70
C MET A 512 40.92 37.69 -1.37
N PHE A 513 40.98 36.40 -1.64
CA PHE A 513 39.92 35.46 -1.33
C PHE A 513 39.74 35.21 0.16
N ASP A 514 40.84 35.15 0.93
CA ASP A 514 40.81 35.04 2.39
C ASP A 514 40.11 36.25 3.00
N GLU A 515 40.36 37.46 2.46
CA GLU A 515 39.66 38.66 2.91
C GLU A 515 38.16 38.65 2.53
N MET A 516 37.79 38.26 1.32
CA MET A 516 36.40 38.09 0.90
C MET A 516 35.68 37.08 1.79
N THR A 517 36.31 35.96 2.12
CA THR A 517 35.75 34.96 3.03
C THR A 517 35.50 35.52 4.42
N SER A 518 36.46 36.29 4.95
CA SER A 518 36.33 36.95 6.28
C SER A 518 35.20 37.98 6.33
N LEU A 519 34.97 38.72 5.24
CA LEU A 519 33.89 39.72 5.10
C LEU A 519 32.48 39.10 5.08
N LEU A 520 32.38 37.83 4.76
CA LEU A 520 31.10 37.10 4.68
C LEU A 520 30.79 36.29 5.96
N ASP A 521 31.40 36.64 7.10
CA ASP A 521 31.08 36.16 8.45
C ASP A 521 30.91 34.65 8.61
N ASN A 522 31.76 33.86 7.92
CA ASN A 522 31.71 32.38 7.88
C ASN A 522 30.44 31.77 7.24
N GLU A 523 29.66 32.56 6.52
CA GLU A 523 28.53 32.02 5.73
C GLU A 523 29.02 31.14 4.54
N ILE A 524 30.27 31.33 4.13
CA ILE A 524 30.95 30.56 3.12
C ILE A 524 32.25 29.96 3.65
N LYS A 525 32.68 28.86 3.09
CA LYS A 525 33.91 28.19 3.47
C LYS A 525 35.13 28.73 2.73
N GLU A 526 34.94 29.16 1.51
CA GLU A 526 36.02 29.52 0.57
C GLU A 526 35.47 30.41 -0.53
N VAL A 527 36.32 31.30 -1.04
CA VAL A 527 36.14 32.02 -2.31
C VAL A 527 37.25 31.61 -3.25
N ARG A 528 36.94 31.40 -4.53
CA ARG A 528 37.93 31.02 -5.54
C ARG A 528 37.48 31.38 -6.96
N PHE A 529 38.41 31.38 -7.92
CA PHE A 529 38.09 31.39 -9.34
C PHE A 529 37.64 30.01 -9.82
N THR A 530 36.81 30.01 -10.86
CA THR A 530 36.30 28.81 -11.51
C THR A 530 36.19 28.99 -13.03
N ASN A 531 36.36 27.88 -13.76
CA ASN A 531 36.04 27.75 -15.18
C ASN A 531 34.66 27.18 -15.47
N LYS A 532 33.89 26.94 -14.40
CA LYS A 532 32.54 26.33 -14.50
C LYS A 532 31.47 27.31 -15.00
N LEU A 533 31.81 28.58 -15.18
CA LEU A 533 30.91 29.65 -15.58
C LEU A 533 31.27 30.21 -16.96
N LYS A 534 30.25 30.51 -17.76
CA LYS A 534 30.43 31.12 -19.09
C LYS A 534 30.17 32.63 -19.06
N ASN A 535 28.94 33.02 -18.83
CA ASN A 535 28.49 34.41 -18.89
C ASN A 535 28.25 35.03 -17.52
N HIS A 536 28.04 34.24 -16.51
CA HIS A 536 27.71 34.71 -15.19
C HIS A 536 28.95 35.04 -14.37
N PRO A 537 28.92 36.11 -13.52
CA PRO A 537 30.08 36.51 -12.74
C PRO A 537 30.39 35.57 -11.58
N VAL A 538 29.37 34.97 -10.97
CA VAL A 538 29.49 34.16 -9.76
C VAL A 538 28.45 33.05 -9.71
N CYS A 539 28.77 32.00 -8.95
CA CYS A 539 27.81 31.02 -8.48
C CYS A 539 28.16 30.55 -7.05
N LEU A 540 27.24 29.84 -6.42
CA LEU A 540 27.52 29.05 -5.22
C LEU A 540 27.63 27.58 -5.58
N THR A 541 28.60 26.89 -4.99
CA THR A 541 28.71 25.45 -5.01
C THR A 541 28.78 24.91 -3.59
N SER A 542 28.48 23.62 -3.42
CA SER A 542 28.58 22.96 -2.11
C SER A 542 29.80 22.06 -2.06
N LYS A 543 30.43 22.02 -0.87
CA LYS A 543 31.53 21.14 -0.52
C LYS A 543 31.01 20.01 0.39
N GLY A 544 31.48 18.79 0.15
CA GLY A 544 31.07 17.63 0.95
C GLY A 544 29.75 17.00 0.51
N ASN A 545 29.06 16.34 1.45
CA ASN A 545 27.91 15.47 1.16
C ASN A 545 26.54 16.17 1.22
N VAL A 546 26.49 17.37 1.77
CA VAL A 546 25.24 18.15 1.89
C VAL A 546 25.22 19.19 0.78
N SER A 547 24.26 19.07 -0.13
CA SER A 547 24.05 20.07 -1.17
C SER A 547 23.27 21.28 -0.62
N ILE A 548 23.28 22.39 -1.38
CA ILE A 548 22.48 23.58 -1.07
C ILE A 548 20.98 23.22 -1.06
N GLU A 549 20.54 22.37 -1.97
CA GLU A 549 19.14 21.94 -2.03
C GLU A 549 18.77 21.03 -0.84
N MET A 550 19.63 20.11 -0.45
CA MET A 550 19.43 19.32 0.77
C MET A 550 19.31 20.19 2.02
N GLU A 551 20.15 21.22 2.14
CA GLU A 551 20.04 22.22 3.22
C GLU A 551 18.64 22.86 3.26
N LYS A 552 18.13 23.31 2.10
CA LYS A 552 16.79 23.92 2.00
C LYS A 552 15.70 22.94 2.41
N VAL A 553 15.72 21.71 1.88
CA VAL A 553 14.72 20.68 2.16
C VAL A 553 14.72 20.33 3.66
N MET A 554 15.89 20.01 4.22
CA MET A 554 16.00 19.61 5.62
C MET A 554 15.60 20.75 6.58
N ASN A 555 15.98 21.99 6.30
CA ASN A 555 15.64 23.13 7.12
C ASN A 555 14.17 23.59 6.99
N SER A 556 13.45 23.13 5.96
CA SER A 556 12.00 23.36 5.81
C SER A 556 11.17 22.38 6.63
N MET A 557 11.74 21.27 7.09
CA MET A 557 11.04 20.26 7.89
C MET A 557 10.84 20.74 9.34
N PRO A 558 9.63 20.58 9.92
CA PRO A 558 9.30 21.13 11.24
C PRO A 558 10.07 20.51 12.42
N THR A 559 10.75 19.38 12.22
CA THR A 559 11.30 18.53 13.32
C THR A 559 12.80 18.28 13.23
N GLY A 560 13.53 18.94 12.33
CA GLY A 560 14.95 18.67 12.09
C GLY A 560 15.91 19.59 12.84
N GLU A 561 17.10 19.09 13.19
CA GLU A 561 18.26 19.94 13.47
C GLU A 561 18.60 20.71 12.19
N LYS A 562 18.94 22.00 12.34
CA LYS A 562 19.35 22.81 11.20
C LYS A 562 20.64 22.26 10.61
N VAL A 563 20.62 21.99 9.33
CA VAL A 563 21.76 21.51 8.56
C VAL A 563 22.27 22.64 7.67
N ASN A 564 23.57 22.85 7.62
CA ASN A 564 24.18 23.84 6.74
C ASN A 564 25.11 23.14 5.75
N ALA A 565 24.96 23.43 4.46
CA ALA A 565 25.94 23.07 3.43
C ALA A 565 27.19 23.93 3.57
N GLU A 566 28.36 23.34 3.39
CA GLU A 566 29.59 24.11 3.26
C GLU A 566 29.60 24.78 1.87
N LYS A 567 29.31 26.09 1.82
CA LYS A 567 29.18 26.85 0.58
C LYS A 567 30.54 27.40 0.13
N VAL A 568 30.79 27.37 -1.16
CA VAL A 568 31.94 27.97 -1.83
C VAL A 568 31.42 29.00 -2.82
N LEU A 569 31.92 30.23 -2.73
CA LEU A 569 31.66 31.27 -3.74
C LEU A 569 32.65 31.14 -4.86
N GLU A 570 32.17 30.73 -6.02
CA GLU A 570 32.99 30.61 -7.23
C GLU A 570 32.79 31.82 -8.12
N ILE A 571 33.92 32.46 -8.52
CA ILE A 571 33.98 33.65 -9.37
C ILE A 571 34.49 33.23 -10.76
N ASN A 572 33.81 33.63 -11.81
CA ASN A 572 34.22 33.36 -13.19
C ASN A 572 35.52 34.12 -13.50
N GLU A 573 36.62 33.37 -13.69
CA GLU A 573 37.95 33.94 -13.95
C GLU A 573 38.02 34.80 -15.21
N ASN A 574 37.16 34.53 -16.18
CA ASN A 574 37.14 35.23 -17.48
C ASN A 574 36.16 36.41 -17.51
N HIS A 575 35.43 36.64 -16.42
CA HIS A 575 34.46 37.74 -16.37
C HIS A 575 35.14 39.08 -16.07
N PRO A 576 34.73 40.20 -16.71
CA PRO A 576 35.31 41.54 -16.49
C PRO A 576 35.32 42.00 -15.03
N ILE A 577 34.48 41.41 -14.19
CA ILE A 577 34.40 41.70 -12.74
C ILE A 577 35.72 41.41 -12.02
N VAL A 578 36.52 40.43 -12.51
CA VAL A 578 37.79 40.05 -11.88
C VAL A 578 38.77 41.20 -11.85
N SER A 579 39.03 41.82 -13.02
CA SER A 579 39.92 42.98 -13.09
C SER A 579 39.46 44.14 -12.20
N LYS A 580 38.13 44.32 -12.06
CA LYS A 580 37.59 45.34 -11.17
C LYS A 580 37.81 44.98 -9.68
N LEU A 581 37.64 43.71 -9.29
CA LEU A 581 37.91 43.25 -7.94
C LEU A 581 39.38 43.38 -7.55
N GLU A 582 40.30 43.01 -8.46
CA GLU A 582 41.76 43.15 -8.24
C GLU A 582 42.18 44.60 -8.07
N ASP A 583 41.61 45.54 -8.84
CA ASP A 583 41.88 46.98 -8.72
C ASP A 583 41.31 47.51 -7.40
N LEU A 584 40.06 47.17 -7.04
CA LEU A 584 39.44 47.60 -5.80
C LEU A 584 40.17 47.06 -4.58
N TYR A 585 40.62 45.82 -4.62
CA TYR A 585 41.37 45.17 -3.55
C TYR A 585 42.64 45.99 -3.21
N LYS A 586 43.32 46.51 -4.24
CA LYS A 586 44.55 47.30 -4.06
C LYS A 586 44.31 48.74 -3.71
N ASN A 587 43.22 49.34 -4.22
CA ASN A 587 43.09 50.80 -4.25
C ASN A 587 41.89 51.33 -3.45
N ASN A 588 40.84 50.54 -3.19
CA ASN A 588 39.63 51.00 -2.54
C ASN A 588 38.93 49.85 -1.78
N LYS A 589 39.31 49.66 -0.55
CA LYS A 589 38.80 48.59 0.33
C LYS A 589 37.28 48.68 0.59
N GLU A 590 36.76 49.90 0.80
CA GLU A 590 35.34 50.08 1.07
C GLU A 590 34.45 49.60 -0.13
N GLU A 591 34.87 49.95 -1.33
CA GLU A 591 34.16 49.46 -2.51
C GLU A 591 34.38 47.96 -2.76
N PHE A 592 35.56 47.44 -2.47
CA PHE A 592 35.82 46.02 -2.51
C PHE A 592 34.89 45.23 -1.62
N ASP A 593 34.64 45.67 -0.38
CA ASP A 593 33.69 45.07 0.57
C ASP A 593 32.25 45.09 0.02
N ASN A 594 31.84 46.22 -0.58
CA ASN A 594 30.53 46.33 -1.19
C ASN A 594 30.32 45.37 -2.37
N TYR A 595 31.32 45.27 -3.28
CA TYR A 595 31.29 44.36 -4.40
C TYR A 595 31.27 42.91 -3.93
N THR A 596 32.02 42.54 -2.92
CA THR A 596 32.06 41.20 -2.34
C THR A 596 30.67 40.82 -1.82
N ARG A 597 30.02 41.68 -1.06
CA ARG A 597 28.65 41.44 -0.54
C ARG A 597 27.61 41.34 -1.66
N ILE A 598 27.69 42.21 -2.68
CA ILE A 598 26.78 42.18 -3.83
C ILE A 598 26.92 40.84 -4.57
N LEU A 599 28.13 40.43 -4.88
CA LEU A 599 28.38 39.17 -5.62
C LEU A 599 27.89 37.95 -4.85
N TYR A 600 28.12 37.92 -3.54
CA TYR A 600 27.59 36.84 -2.70
C TYR A 600 26.07 36.83 -2.67
N GLN A 601 25.41 37.93 -2.49
CA GLN A 601 23.94 37.99 -2.48
C GLN A 601 23.34 37.67 -3.86
N GLN A 602 24.02 38.03 -4.96
CA GLN A 602 23.64 37.62 -6.31
C GLN A 602 23.72 36.09 -6.47
N ALA A 603 24.80 35.48 -6.00
CA ALA A 603 24.97 34.04 -6.05
C ALA A 603 23.88 33.30 -5.22
N ARG A 604 23.52 33.85 -4.06
CA ARG A 604 22.39 33.35 -3.24
C ARG A 604 21.05 33.41 -3.99
N LEU A 605 20.77 34.54 -4.64
CA LEU A 605 19.54 34.70 -5.44
C LEU A 605 19.47 33.70 -6.61
N ILE A 606 20.58 33.46 -7.28
CA ILE A 606 20.67 32.48 -8.39
C ILE A 606 20.33 31.08 -7.88
N GLU A 607 20.85 30.69 -6.71
CA GLU A 607 20.58 29.39 -6.08
C GLU A 607 19.20 29.33 -5.38
N GLY A 608 18.40 30.40 -5.44
CA GLY A 608 17.09 30.45 -4.79
C GLY A 608 17.15 30.48 -3.27
N LEU A 609 18.28 30.91 -2.70
CA LEU A 609 18.41 31.17 -1.27
C LEU A 609 17.78 32.53 -0.91
N PRO A 610 17.15 32.68 0.27
CA PRO A 610 16.61 33.94 0.70
C PRO A 610 17.73 34.96 0.90
N VAL A 611 17.48 36.22 0.51
CA VAL A 611 18.34 37.36 0.86
C VAL A 611 17.96 37.86 2.25
N ASP A 612 18.92 37.88 3.18
CA ASP A 612 18.63 38.22 4.58
C ASP A 612 18.19 39.66 4.75
N ASN A 613 18.81 40.58 4.00
CA ASN A 613 18.46 41.98 3.99
C ASN A 613 18.31 42.57 2.58
N PRO A 614 17.13 42.44 1.93
CA PRO A 614 16.90 42.97 0.58
C PRO A 614 17.09 44.47 0.46
N THR A 615 16.82 45.23 1.53
CA THR A 615 17.00 46.69 1.54
C THR A 615 18.47 47.06 1.47
N GLU A 616 19.32 46.37 2.23
CA GLU A 616 20.77 46.57 2.19
C GLU A 616 21.35 46.26 0.81
N LEU A 617 20.97 45.12 0.24
CA LEU A 617 21.40 44.72 -1.12
C LEU A 617 21.01 45.79 -2.14
N THR A 618 19.78 46.32 -2.08
CA THR A 618 19.32 47.36 -3.00
C THR A 618 20.15 48.64 -2.83
N ASN A 619 20.44 49.07 -1.60
CA ASN A 619 21.27 50.24 -1.33
C ASN A 619 22.72 50.06 -1.82
N LEU A 620 23.31 48.88 -1.62
CA LEU A 620 24.66 48.57 -2.11
C LEU A 620 24.71 48.64 -3.65
N ILE A 621 23.73 48.05 -4.36
CA ILE A 621 23.62 48.12 -5.81
C ILE A 621 23.48 49.57 -6.29
N CYS A 622 22.56 50.36 -5.68
CA CYS A 622 22.38 51.76 -6.01
C CYS A 622 23.64 52.60 -5.81
N ASN A 623 24.38 52.36 -4.71
CA ASN A 623 25.64 53.05 -4.44
C ASN A 623 26.73 52.75 -5.50
N VAL A 624 26.75 51.52 -6.02
CA VAL A 624 27.69 51.15 -7.09
C VAL A 624 27.30 51.75 -8.43
N ILE A 625 25.99 51.78 -8.77
CA ILE A 625 25.47 52.32 -10.04
C ILE A 625 25.58 53.84 -10.09
N SER A 626 25.52 54.53 -8.95
CA SER A 626 25.58 55.99 -8.90
C SER A 626 26.99 56.58 -8.94
N LYS A 627 28.02 55.77 -8.90
CA LYS A 627 29.43 56.14 -9.02
C LYS A 627 29.94 55.93 -10.44
#